data_eaef4791c7c5cef3585601b7174e49dd
#
_entry.id   eaef4791c7c5cef3585601b7174e49dd
#
_cell.length_a   1.000
_cell.length_b   1.000
_cell.length_c   1.000
_cell.angle_alpha   90.00
_cell.angle_beta   90.00
_cell.angle_gamma   90.00
#
_symmetry.space_group_name_H-M   'P 1'
#
loop_
_entity.id
_entity.type
_entity.pdbx_description
1 polymer ?
#
loop_
_entity_poly.entity_id
_entity_poly.type
_entity_poly.pdbx_seq_one_letter_code
_entity_poly.pdbx_strand_id
1 'polypeptide(L)'
;MIKATVTGRIWSTKRLNEVPAGTMLEVQVDGSNTTLLAFDPLGCGIGEKVIITTGSVAAAWFQGKSPPIDALVIGSIDEPTN
;
A
#
# COMPACT_ATOMS: atom_id res chain seq x y z
N MET A 1 -5.44 -7.57 8.04
CA MET A 1 -5.83 -6.92 6.77
C MET A 1 -6.67 -5.70 7.05
N ILE A 2 -6.52 -4.70 6.22
CA ILE A 2 -7.14 -3.39 6.44
C ILE A 2 -7.79 -2.95 5.14
N LYS A 3 -9.02 -2.45 5.20
CA LYS A 3 -9.66 -1.73 4.10
C LYS A 3 -9.27 -0.26 4.16
N ALA A 4 -8.88 0.30 3.04
CA ALA A 4 -8.45 1.69 2.99
C ALA A 4 -8.78 2.33 1.64
N THR A 5 -8.69 3.64 1.59
CA THR A 5 -8.91 4.42 0.37
C THR A 5 -7.63 5.15 0.02
N VAL A 6 -7.22 5.09 -1.24
CA VAL A 6 -6.03 5.79 -1.71
C VAL A 6 -6.29 7.28 -1.71
N THR A 7 -5.47 8.05 -1.00
CA THR A 7 -5.60 9.50 -0.90
C THR A 7 -4.48 10.25 -1.62
N GLY A 8 -3.37 9.59 -1.93
CA GLY A 8 -2.29 10.24 -2.63
C GLY A 8 -1.21 9.27 -3.06
N ARG A 9 -0.29 9.77 -3.88
CA ARG A 9 0.89 9.05 -4.31
C ARG A 9 2.12 9.75 -3.77
N ILE A 10 3.08 8.96 -3.31
CA ILE A 10 4.30 9.48 -2.73
C ILE A 10 5.44 9.23 -3.72
N TRP A 11 6.12 10.28 -4.11
CA TRP A 11 7.30 10.21 -4.97
C TRP A 11 8.52 10.45 -4.12
N SER A 12 9.48 9.53 -4.17
CA SER A 12 10.73 9.67 -3.44
C SER A 12 11.88 9.69 -4.44
N THR A 13 12.72 10.73 -4.36
CA THR A 13 13.92 10.83 -5.20
C THR A 13 15.10 10.10 -4.59
N LYS A 14 15.06 9.84 -3.28
CA LYS A 14 16.10 9.09 -2.58
C LYS A 14 15.43 8.00 -1.75
N ARG A 15 15.93 6.79 -1.85
CA ARG A 15 15.44 5.66 -1.07
C ARG A 15 16.58 4.66 -0.85
N LEU A 16 16.39 3.80 0.13
CA LEU A 16 17.30 2.69 0.38
C LEU A 16 17.29 1.74 -0.81
N ASN A 17 18.43 1.13 -1.12
CA ASN A 17 18.50 0.16 -2.22
C ASN A 17 17.63 -1.06 -1.99
N GLU A 18 17.34 -1.39 -0.73
CA GLU A 18 16.51 -2.52 -0.33
C GLU A 18 15.03 -2.27 -0.60
N VAL A 19 14.63 -1.03 -0.81
CA VAL A 19 13.24 -0.71 -1.16
C VAL A 19 13.04 -0.95 -2.64
N PRO A 20 12.12 -1.83 -3.04
CA PRO A 20 11.88 -2.11 -4.46
C PRO A 20 11.44 -0.86 -5.22
N ALA A 21 11.73 -0.84 -6.51
CA ALA A 21 11.18 0.18 -7.38
C ALA A 21 9.66 -0.01 -7.46
N GLY A 22 8.93 1.08 -7.34
CA GLY A 22 7.47 1.04 -7.37
C GLY A 22 6.89 2.27 -6.73
N THR A 23 5.57 2.25 -6.61
CA THR A 23 4.82 3.39 -6.10
C THR A 23 4.47 3.17 -4.63
N MET A 24 4.73 4.19 -3.82
CA MET A 24 4.19 4.25 -2.46
C MET A 24 2.91 5.08 -2.49
N LEU A 25 1.87 4.58 -1.87
CA LEU A 25 0.60 5.29 -1.78
C LEU A 25 0.35 5.74 -0.35
N GLU A 26 -0.26 6.91 -0.23
CA GLU A 26 -0.88 7.31 1.02
C GLU A 26 -2.31 6.80 1.00
N VAL A 27 -2.70 6.07 2.03
CA VAL A 27 -4.05 5.53 2.14
C VAL A 27 -4.64 5.91 3.49
N GLN A 28 -5.94 6.13 3.51
CA GLN A 28 -6.68 6.37 4.75
C GLN A 28 -7.46 5.12 5.10
N VAL A 29 -7.27 4.63 6.31
CA VAL A 29 -7.99 3.47 6.82
C VAL A 29 -9.48 3.80 6.89
N ASP A 30 -10.32 2.95 6.30
CA ASP A 30 -11.76 3.17 6.26
C ASP A 30 -12.33 3.22 7.69
N GLY A 31 -13.20 4.19 7.93
CA GLY A 31 -13.81 4.39 9.23
C GLY A 31 -12.90 5.03 10.28
N SER A 32 -11.75 5.56 9.86
CA SER A 32 -10.75 6.13 10.76
C SER A 32 -10.11 7.35 10.13
N ASN A 33 -9.42 8.16 10.93
CA ASN A 33 -8.56 9.24 10.44
C ASN A 33 -7.11 8.79 10.28
N THR A 34 -6.83 7.51 10.50
CA THR A 34 -5.48 6.96 10.39
C THR A 34 -5.07 6.89 8.94
N THR A 35 -3.87 7.38 8.63
CA THR A 35 -3.27 7.23 7.30
C THR A 35 -2.05 6.33 7.39
N LEU A 36 -1.79 5.61 6.31
CA LEU A 36 -0.63 4.73 6.17
C LEU A 36 0.04 5.00 4.84
N LEU A 37 1.33 4.69 4.79
CA LEU A 37 2.04 4.59 3.51
C LEU A 37 2.18 3.12 3.17
N ALA A 38 1.76 2.73 1.98
CA ALA A 38 1.78 1.34 1.55
C ALA A 38 2.46 1.21 0.19
N PHE A 39 3.23 0.14 0.01
CA PHE A 39 3.80 -0.18 -1.29
C PHE A 39 2.71 -0.73 -2.20
N ASP A 40 2.66 -0.24 -3.44
CA ASP A 40 1.63 -0.63 -4.40
C ASP A 40 2.23 -1.29 -5.63
N PRO A 41 2.17 -2.62 -5.74
CA PRO A 41 2.61 -3.32 -6.95
C PRO A 41 1.55 -3.37 -8.05
N LEU A 42 0.32 -2.90 -7.79
CA LEU A 42 -0.81 -3.08 -8.69
C LEU A 42 -1.12 -1.87 -9.56
N GLY A 43 -0.67 -0.68 -9.16
CA GLY A 43 -0.95 0.53 -9.92
C GLY A 43 -2.31 1.13 -9.61
N CYS A 44 -2.71 1.14 -8.34
CA CYS A 44 -3.99 1.72 -7.93
C CYS A 44 -3.97 3.24 -8.01
N GLY A 45 -5.12 3.82 -8.28
CA GLY A 45 -5.30 5.27 -8.41
C GLY A 45 -5.93 5.90 -7.19
N ILE A 46 -5.84 7.23 -7.12
CA ILE A 46 -6.46 8.00 -6.05
C ILE A 46 -7.97 7.78 -6.07
N GLY A 47 -8.55 7.56 -4.90
CA GLY A 47 -9.97 7.28 -4.73
C GLY A 47 -10.33 5.80 -4.77
N GLU A 48 -9.42 4.93 -5.19
CA GLU A 48 -9.70 3.50 -5.19
C GLU A 48 -9.72 2.94 -3.77
N LYS A 49 -10.58 1.95 -3.57
CA LYS A 49 -10.61 1.16 -2.34
C LYS A 49 -9.64 0.00 -2.48
N VAL A 50 -8.84 -0.22 -1.46
CA VAL A 50 -7.79 -1.23 -1.50
C VAL A 50 -7.77 -2.06 -0.24
N ILE A 51 -7.17 -3.25 -0.35
CA ILE A 51 -6.90 -4.12 0.80
C ILE A 51 -5.41 -4.04 1.08
N ILE A 52 -5.07 -3.78 2.34
CA ILE A 52 -3.70 -3.62 2.79
C ILE A 52 -3.36 -4.75 3.77
N THR A 53 -2.24 -5.41 3.58
CA THR A 53 -1.64 -6.25 4.62
C THR A 53 -0.48 -5.50 5.26
N THR A 54 -0.21 -5.77 6.53
CA THR A 54 0.80 -5.03 7.29
C THR A 54 1.74 -5.98 8.03
N GLY A 55 2.83 -5.42 8.54
CA GLY A 55 3.79 -6.14 9.36
C GLY A 55 4.70 -7.06 8.55
N SER A 56 5.20 -8.10 9.20
CA SER A 56 6.13 -9.04 8.57
C SER A 56 5.52 -9.81 7.42
N VAL A 57 4.19 -9.96 7.39
CA VAL A 57 3.50 -10.60 6.28
C VAL A 57 3.67 -9.79 5.00
N ALA A 58 3.60 -8.46 5.10
CA ALA A 58 3.83 -7.59 3.95
C ALA A 58 5.25 -7.73 3.42
N ALA A 59 6.24 -7.72 4.29
CA ALA A 59 7.63 -7.88 3.91
C ALA A 59 7.91 -9.25 3.29
N ALA A 60 7.24 -10.28 3.77
CA ALA A 60 7.43 -11.66 3.31
C ALA A 60 6.95 -11.88 1.87
N TRP A 61 6.10 -11.01 1.34
CA TRP A 61 5.67 -11.12 -0.06
C TRP A 61 6.84 -10.93 -1.04
N PHE A 62 7.86 -10.18 -0.64
CA PHE A 62 9.03 -9.95 -1.49
C PHE A 62 9.95 -11.15 -1.39
N GLN A 63 9.97 -11.97 -2.43
CA GLN A 63 10.70 -13.24 -2.43
C GLN A 63 12.20 -13.04 -2.23
N GLY A 64 12.78 -13.81 -1.32
CA GLY A 64 14.21 -13.84 -1.09
C GLY A 64 14.78 -12.60 -0.39
N LYS A 65 13.94 -11.63 -0.07
CA LYS A 65 14.35 -10.39 0.60
C LYS A 65 13.27 -9.96 1.55
N SER A 66 13.67 -9.37 2.66
CA SER A 66 12.75 -8.74 3.59
C SER A 66 13.01 -7.24 3.55
N PRO A 67 12.48 -6.52 2.55
CA PRO A 67 12.70 -5.09 2.47
C PRO A 67 12.03 -4.36 3.63
N PRO A 68 12.46 -3.14 3.95
CA PRO A 68 11.86 -2.37 5.04
C PRO A 68 10.49 -1.80 4.65
N ILE A 69 9.57 -2.67 4.28
CA ILE A 69 8.19 -2.35 3.91
C ILE A 69 7.27 -3.15 4.80
N ASP A 70 6.40 -2.48 5.52
CA ASP A 70 5.49 -3.11 6.46
C ASP A 70 4.01 -2.88 6.12
N ALA A 71 3.73 -2.33 4.95
CA ALA A 71 2.36 -2.18 4.46
C ALA A 71 2.35 -2.38 2.95
N LEU A 72 1.50 -3.27 2.48
CA LEU A 72 1.46 -3.70 1.09
C LEU A 72 0.02 -3.74 0.59
N VAL A 73 -0.22 -3.12 -0.57
CA VAL A 73 -1.52 -3.24 -1.26
C VAL A 73 -1.57 -4.61 -1.91
N ILE A 74 -2.54 -5.42 -1.51
CA ILE A 74 -2.70 -6.78 -2.05
C ILE A 74 -3.90 -6.93 -2.96
N GLY A 75 -4.78 -5.95 -3.03
CA GLY A 75 -5.92 -6.01 -3.91
C GLY A 75 -6.65 -4.69 -4.00
N SER A 76 -7.39 -4.52 -5.08
CA SER A 76 -8.32 -3.42 -5.27
C SER A 76 -9.74 -3.96 -5.08
N ILE A 77 -10.57 -3.18 -4.42
CA ILE A 77 -11.94 -3.61 -4.11
C ILE A 77 -12.90 -2.88 -5.03
N ASP A 78 -13.69 -3.66 -5.76
CA ASP A 78 -14.83 -3.11 -6.49
C ASP A 78 -16.02 -3.11 -5.55
N GLU A 79 -16.41 -1.92 -5.09
CA GLU A 79 -17.59 -1.81 -4.26
C GLU A 79 -18.82 -1.54 -5.14
N PRO A 80 -19.93 -2.25 -4.87
CA PRO A 80 -21.15 -1.97 -5.62
C PRO A 80 -21.58 -0.53 -5.38
N THR A 81 -21.90 0.15 -6.46
CA THR A 81 -22.50 1.48 -6.39
C THR A 81 -24.01 1.32 -6.41
N ASN A 82 -24.62 1.77 -5.37
CA ASN A 82 -26.09 1.74 -5.29
C ASN A 82 -26.65 3.12 -5.54
#